data_36ff747ff7d31725124cf9340f2a0013
#
_entry.id   36ff747ff7d31725124cf9340f2a0013
#
_cell.length_a   1.000
_cell.length_b   1.000
_cell.length_c   1.000
_cell.angle_alpha   90.00
_cell.angle_beta   90.00
_cell.angle_gamma   90.00
#
_symmetry.space_group_name_H-M   'P 1'
#
loop_
_entity.id
_entity.type
_entity.pdbx_description
1 polymer ?
#
loop_
_entity_poly.entity_id
_entity_poly.type
_entity_poly.pdbx_seq_one_letter_code
_entity_poly.pdbx_strand_id
1 'polypeptide(L)'
;MKITDEKISLFKEWCIKDCVVRNKNFFHFSVRNTKESRKASAISENNVTKGEVGIYLHRNPNDCISHQTFKNMGQMYIGSASYVGYDEVVCVDDEGHVYARNSGCKYDGIEKKIPFGIDGPLRNIVTKIKNISGRLYIVGYNNSVGYRDGVNDWQSLCLNLPVFDYSKEKGRFGDEFKLRDIDGFSHDDLYVVGGKGNVWHFSGSEWEQINFPSDVYLETVCCAGDGYVYIGGQSGTLFKGHGNQWEKISAGGYSLPFEDIVWHAGKVWCTSDYGLWCLDDEYLIPADLPSEIAVAMGHLSVGDGVMLMAGMYGAAWHDGQEWHLLFNSAEWQSDDEINH
;
A
#
# COMPACT_ATOMS: atom_id res chain seq x y z
N MET A 1 -20.78 -10.17 -10.02
CA MET A 1 -21.32 -9.18 -11.03
C MET A 1 -20.24 -9.02 -12.07
N LYS A 2 -20.51 -9.25 -13.35
CA LYS A 2 -19.55 -8.99 -14.43
C LYS A 2 -19.66 -7.50 -14.78
N ILE A 3 -18.62 -6.72 -14.54
CA ILE A 3 -18.55 -5.33 -15.01
C ILE A 3 -18.52 -5.38 -16.53
N THR A 4 -19.25 -4.51 -17.21
CA THR A 4 -19.32 -4.52 -18.69
C THR A 4 -17.98 -4.08 -19.29
N ASP A 5 -17.60 -4.66 -20.42
CA ASP A 5 -16.34 -4.37 -21.12
C ASP A 5 -16.16 -2.88 -21.44
N GLU A 6 -17.27 -2.19 -21.73
CA GLU A 6 -17.27 -0.74 -21.97
C GLU A 6 -16.79 0.08 -20.75
N LYS A 7 -17.19 -0.32 -19.52
CA LYS A 7 -16.77 0.36 -18.29
C LYS A 7 -15.35 0.00 -17.90
N ILE A 8 -14.95 -1.23 -18.15
CA ILE A 8 -13.58 -1.69 -17.90
C ILE A 8 -12.60 -1.07 -18.91
N SER A 9 -13.05 -0.64 -20.08
CA SER A 9 -12.22 0.05 -21.07
C SER A 9 -11.54 1.31 -20.51
N LEU A 10 -12.03 1.87 -19.39
CA LEU A 10 -11.34 2.92 -18.65
C LEU A 10 -9.90 2.50 -18.28
N PHE A 11 -9.69 1.25 -17.89
CA PHE A 11 -8.37 0.76 -17.48
C PHE A 11 -7.37 0.54 -18.63
N LYS A 12 -7.80 0.62 -19.90
CA LYS A 12 -6.89 0.58 -21.07
C LYS A 12 -5.84 1.72 -21.06
N GLU A 13 -6.23 2.87 -20.53
CA GLU A 13 -5.36 4.04 -20.48
C GLU A 13 -4.63 4.18 -19.14
N TRP A 14 -4.90 3.29 -18.19
CA TRP A 14 -4.46 3.40 -16.80
C TRP A 14 -3.76 2.14 -16.32
N CYS A 15 -2.65 2.33 -15.62
CA CYS A 15 -1.92 1.30 -14.90
C CYS A 15 -2.20 1.47 -13.39
N ILE A 16 -2.62 0.40 -12.73
CA ILE A 16 -2.83 0.38 -11.28
C ILE A 16 -1.48 0.49 -10.59
N LYS A 17 -1.42 1.29 -9.53
CA LYS A 17 -0.23 1.56 -8.73
C LYS A 17 -0.38 1.25 -7.26
N ASP A 18 -1.60 1.16 -6.77
CA ASP A 18 -1.93 0.76 -5.42
C ASP A 18 -3.44 0.47 -5.34
N CYS A 19 -3.88 -0.25 -4.31
CA CYS A 19 -5.28 -0.59 -4.14
C CYS A 19 -5.69 -0.58 -2.67
N VAL A 20 -6.98 -0.37 -2.41
CA VAL A 20 -7.53 -0.43 -1.07
C VAL A 20 -8.93 -1.01 -1.03
N VAL A 21 -9.18 -1.87 -0.05
CA VAL A 21 -10.51 -2.28 0.36
C VAL A 21 -11.10 -1.20 1.26
N ARG A 22 -12.16 -0.53 0.80
CA ARG A 22 -12.94 0.36 1.65
C ARG A 22 -13.94 -0.42 2.50
N ASN A 23 -14.65 -1.33 1.86
CA ASN A 23 -15.45 -2.40 2.47
C ASN A 23 -15.62 -3.53 1.43
N LYS A 24 -16.23 -4.66 1.83
CA LYS A 24 -16.39 -5.85 0.95
C LYS A 24 -17.15 -5.63 -0.35
N ASN A 25 -17.81 -4.49 -0.51
CA ASN A 25 -18.57 -4.14 -1.70
C ASN A 25 -17.97 -2.96 -2.48
N PHE A 26 -16.89 -2.37 -1.98
CA PHE A 26 -16.34 -1.17 -2.57
C PHE A 26 -14.81 -1.15 -2.52
N PHE A 27 -14.20 -1.22 -3.68
CA PHE A 27 -12.76 -1.24 -3.89
C PHE A 27 -12.28 0.02 -4.60
N HIS A 28 -11.11 0.51 -4.21
CA HIS A 28 -10.51 1.68 -4.84
C HIS A 28 -9.09 1.39 -5.29
N PHE A 29 -8.67 2.09 -6.33
CA PHE A 29 -7.37 1.95 -6.98
C PHE A 29 -6.75 3.32 -7.21
N SER A 30 -5.47 3.47 -6.90
CA SER A 30 -4.67 4.53 -7.46
C SER A 30 -4.18 4.11 -8.84
N VAL A 31 -4.29 4.99 -9.81
CA VAL A 31 -3.94 4.70 -11.20
C VAL A 31 -3.07 5.80 -11.79
N ARG A 32 -2.28 5.44 -12.78
CA ARG A 32 -1.36 6.31 -13.50
C ARG A 32 -1.57 6.16 -14.99
N ASN A 33 -1.61 7.29 -15.73
CA ASN A 33 -1.83 7.23 -17.17
C ASN A 33 -0.68 6.54 -17.90
N THR A 34 -0.99 5.46 -18.62
CA THR A 34 0.00 4.59 -19.28
C THR A 34 0.73 5.28 -20.44
N LYS A 35 0.00 6.06 -21.28
CA LYS A 35 0.59 6.74 -22.45
C LYS A 35 1.54 7.86 -22.03
N GLU A 36 1.18 8.61 -21.00
CA GLU A 36 2.04 9.66 -20.45
C GLU A 36 3.24 9.06 -19.73
N SER A 37 3.06 7.95 -19.01
CA SER A 37 4.12 7.21 -18.29
C SER A 37 5.24 6.75 -19.22
N ARG A 38 4.90 6.23 -20.41
CA ARG A 38 5.89 5.78 -21.41
C ARG A 38 6.76 6.94 -21.93
N LYS A 39 6.31 8.17 -21.80
CA LYS A 39 7.00 9.39 -22.27
C LYS A 39 7.71 10.12 -21.14
N ALA A 40 7.39 9.81 -19.90
CA ALA A 40 7.93 10.49 -18.74
C ALA A 40 9.33 9.99 -18.41
N SER A 41 10.23 10.91 -18.06
CA SER A 41 11.47 10.62 -17.37
C SER A 41 11.22 10.70 -15.85
N ALA A 42 12.14 10.18 -15.02
CA ALA A 42 12.06 10.28 -13.57
C ALA A 42 11.90 11.72 -13.05
N ILE A 43 12.40 12.72 -13.79
CA ILE A 43 12.31 14.16 -13.44
C ILE A 43 10.91 14.73 -13.75
N SER A 44 10.11 14.04 -14.58
CA SER A 44 8.80 14.52 -15.04
C SER A 44 7.62 13.72 -14.47
N GLU A 45 7.83 12.97 -13.38
CA GLU A 45 6.78 12.15 -12.76
C GLU A 45 5.53 12.96 -12.41
N ASN A 46 5.70 14.16 -11.88
CA ASN A 46 4.58 15.04 -11.52
C ASN A 46 3.74 15.49 -12.74
N ASN A 47 4.27 15.38 -13.95
CA ASN A 47 3.56 15.71 -15.18
C ASN A 47 2.66 14.56 -15.68
N VAL A 48 2.85 13.35 -15.16
CA VAL A 48 2.00 12.21 -15.49
C VAL A 48 0.69 12.31 -14.73
N THR A 49 -0.42 12.25 -15.43
CA THR A 49 -1.75 12.29 -14.83
C THR A 49 -1.96 11.03 -13.98
N LYS A 50 -2.40 11.23 -12.73
CA LYS A 50 -2.82 10.18 -11.81
C LYS A 50 -4.34 10.18 -11.68
N GLY A 51 -4.88 9.12 -11.13
CA GLY A 51 -6.32 9.03 -10.87
C GLY A 51 -6.63 8.14 -9.67
N GLU A 52 -7.84 8.31 -9.17
CA GLU A 52 -8.49 7.39 -8.26
C GLU A 52 -9.68 6.78 -8.98
N VAL A 53 -9.81 5.46 -8.90
CA VAL A 53 -10.94 4.71 -9.47
C VAL A 53 -11.59 3.90 -8.37
N GLY A 54 -12.89 4.08 -8.18
CA GLY A 54 -13.69 3.28 -7.25
C GLY A 54 -14.63 2.33 -7.98
N ILE A 55 -14.70 1.07 -7.54
CA ILE A 55 -15.59 0.03 -8.09
C ILE A 55 -16.56 -0.44 -7.01
N TYR A 56 -17.87 -0.34 -7.28
CA TYR A 56 -18.97 -0.74 -6.41
C TYR A 56 -19.59 -2.05 -6.91
N LEU A 57 -19.47 -3.16 -6.17
CA LEU A 57 -19.88 -4.49 -6.61
C LEU A 57 -21.38 -4.67 -6.84
N HIS A 58 -22.22 -3.98 -6.09
CA HIS A 58 -23.68 -4.22 -6.10
C HIS A 58 -24.49 -3.05 -6.70
N ARG A 59 -23.83 -2.13 -7.38
CA ARG A 59 -24.50 -1.09 -8.14
C ARG A 59 -24.88 -1.55 -9.54
N ASN A 60 -25.79 -0.81 -10.17
CA ASN A 60 -26.09 -0.99 -11.58
C ASN A 60 -24.78 -0.98 -12.37
N PRO A 61 -24.54 -1.94 -13.32
CA PRO A 61 -23.35 -1.99 -14.14
C PRO A 61 -23.00 -0.66 -14.82
N ASN A 62 -23.99 0.18 -15.12
CA ASN A 62 -23.80 1.50 -15.72
C ASN A 62 -23.34 2.57 -14.73
N ASP A 63 -23.40 2.34 -13.42
CA ASP A 63 -23.04 3.30 -12.36
C ASP A 63 -22.17 2.67 -11.26
N CYS A 64 -21.43 1.63 -11.61
CA CYS A 64 -20.58 0.89 -10.66
C CYS A 64 -19.16 1.43 -10.55
N ILE A 65 -18.75 2.35 -11.42
CA ILE A 65 -17.41 2.93 -11.42
C ILE A 65 -17.46 4.42 -11.15
N SER A 66 -16.65 4.90 -10.23
CA SER A 66 -16.33 6.31 -10.04
C SER A 66 -14.87 6.57 -10.42
N HIS A 67 -14.58 7.75 -10.95
CA HIS A 67 -13.24 8.08 -11.38
C HIS A 67 -12.95 9.58 -11.16
N GLN A 68 -11.75 9.87 -10.66
CA GLN A 68 -11.23 11.22 -10.50
C GLN A 68 -9.78 11.28 -10.98
N THR A 69 -9.41 12.35 -11.68
CA THR A 69 -8.03 12.57 -12.17
C THR A 69 -7.36 13.74 -11.50
N PHE A 70 -6.02 13.64 -11.37
CA PHE A 70 -5.16 14.63 -10.74
C PHE A 70 -3.97 14.95 -11.64
N LYS A 71 -3.62 16.22 -11.69
CA LYS A 71 -2.38 16.73 -12.29
C LYS A 71 -1.48 17.29 -11.19
N ASN A 72 -0.19 17.28 -11.44
CA ASN A 72 0.83 17.78 -10.51
C ASN A 72 0.87 17.02 -9.15
N MET A 73 0.56 15.73 -9.19
CA MET A 73 0.82 14.81 -8.09
C MET A 73 1.98 13.88 -8.44
N GLY A 74 2.81 13.57 -7.46
CA GLY A 74 3.89 12.61 -7.57
C GLY A 74 3.42 11.16 -7.58
N GLN A 75 4.21 10.25 -7.03
CA GLN A 75 3.78 8.87 -6.83
C GLN A 75 2.65 8.81 -5.81
N MET A 76 1.51 8.25 -6.18
CA MET A 76 0.29 8.29 -5.38
C MET A 76 0.00 6.94 -4.72
N TYR A 77 -0.24 6.99 -3.42
CA TYR A 77 -0.69 5.89 -2.56
C TYR A 77 -2.16 6.07 -2.22
N ILE A 78 -2.87 4.97 -1.92
CA ILE A 78 -4.29 5.01 -1.58
C ILE A 78 -4.57 4.22 -0.31
N GLY A 79 -5.39 4.79 0.57
CA GLY A 79 -5.80 4.15 1.82
C GLY A 79 -7.25 4.45 2.18
N SER A 80 -7.80 3.67 3.10
CA SER A 80 -9.14 3.89 3.66
C SER A 80 -9.05 4.14 5.16
N ALA A 81 -10.00 4.89 5.71
CA ALA A 81 -10.12 5.08 7.15
C ALA A 81 -11.60 5.10 7.57
N SER A 82 -11.86 4.69 8.81
CA SER A 82 -13.19 4.71 9.43
C SER A 82 -13.17 5.25 10.86
N TYR A 83 -12.02 5.74 11.31
CA TYR A 83 -11.78 6.14 12.70
C TYR A 83 -12.67 7.29 13.16
N VAL A 84 -12.96 8.25 12.29
CA VAL A 84 -13.77 9.45 12.61
C VAL A 84 -15.29 9.25 12.45
N GLY A 85 -15.72 8.00 12.39
CA GLY A 85 -17.16 7.65 12.36
C GLY A 85 -17.80 7.68 10.97
N TYR A 86 -17.01 7.82 9.92
CA TYR A 86 -17.41 7.66 8.51
C TYR A 86 -16.30 7.00 7.72
N ASP A 87 -16.67 6.24 6.71
CA ASP A 87 -15.70 5.63 5.83
C ASP A 87 -15.18 6.64 4.82
N GLU A 88 -13.88 6.78 4.72
CA GLU A 88 -13.23 7.63 3.71
C GLU A 88 -12.19 6.86 2.90
N VAL A 89 -11.89 7.38 1.72
CA VAL A 89 -10.73 6.98 0.92
C VAL A 89 -9.85 8.19 0.73
N VAL A 90 -8.56 8.01 0.98
CA VAL A 90 -7.58 9.08 0.94
C VAL A 90 -6.46 8.69 -0.01
N CYS A 91 -6.17 9.56 -0.96
CA CYS A 91 -4.99 9.49 -1.81
C CYS A 91 -3.95 10.47 -1.28
N VAL A 92 -2.72 10.01 -1.13
CA VAL A 92 -1.58 10.82 -0.72
C VAL A 92 -0.46 10.58 -1.72
N ASP A 93 0.18 11.64 -2.21
CA ASP A 93 1.39 11.47 -3.01
C ASP A 93 2.67 11.48 -2.15
N ASP A 94 3.80 11.15 -2.78
CA ASP A 94 5.10 11.11 -2.12
C ASP A 94 5.53 12.46 -1.54
N GLU A 95 5.00 13.58 -2.05
CA GLU A 95 5.26 14.92 -1.51
C GLU A 95 4.27 15.34 -0.40
N GLY A 96 3.26 14.53 -0.10
CA GLY A 96 2.25 14.80 0.92
C GLY A 96 1.05 15.65 0.46
N HIS A 97 0.78 15.75 -0.87
CA HIS A 97 -0.48 16.28 -1.34
C HIS A 97 -1.60 15.27 -1.09
N VAL A 98 -2.77 15.76 -0.68
CA VAL A 98 -3.87 14.92 -0.20
C VAL A 98 -5.14 15.19 -1.01
N TYR A 99 -5.79 14.12 -1.42
CA TYR A 99 -7.16 14.13 -1.89
C TYR A 99 -7.97 13.13 -1.08
N ALA A 100 -9.12 13.53 -0.56
CA ALA A 100 -9.99 12.65 0.21
C ALA A 100 -11.39 12.57 -0.40
N ARG A 101 -11.99 11.40 -0.30
CA ARG A 101 -13.39 11.14 -0.65
C ARG A 101 -14.10 10.54 0.55
N ASN A 102 -15.11 11.25 1.07
CA ASN A 102 -15.78 10.92 2.32
C ASN A 102 -17.22 10.48 2.07
N SER A 103 -17.53 9.24 2.41
CA SER A 103 -18.88 8.74 2.42
C SER A 103 -19.60 9.17 3.71
N GLY A 104 -20.74 9.81 3.56
CA GLY A 104 -21.49 10.35 4.70
C GLY A 104 -20.99 11.71 5.24
N CYS A 105 -19.84 12.16 4.84
CA CYS A 105 -19.35 13.53 4.98
C CYS A 105 -19.61 14.31 3.68
N LYS A 106 -19.87 15.60 3.78
CA LYS A 106 -20.08 16.46 2.60
C LYS A 106 -18.78 16.93 1.94
N TYR A 107 -17.64 16.31 2.31
CA TYR A 107 -16.35 16.70 1.81
C TYR A 107 -15.82 15.65 0.84
N ASP A 108 -15.62 16.05 -0.42
CA ASP A 108 -14.81 15.38 -1.40
C ASP A 108 -13.90 16.42 -2.03
N GLY A 109 -12.58 16.23 -1.99
CA GLY A 109 -11.71 17.18 -2.63
C GLY A 109 -10.25 17.15 -2.18
N ILE A 110 -9.52 18.14 -2.69
CA ILE A 110 -8.11 18.37 -2.35
C ILE A 110 -8.05 19.02 -0.97
N GLU A 111 -7.23 18.45 -0.12
CA GLU A 111 -6.95 18.95 1.22
C GLU A 111 -5.66 19.76 1.28
N LYS A 112 -5.39 20.34 2.44
CA LYS A 112 -4.07 20.90 2.73
C LYS A 112 -3.02 19.80 2.68
N LYS A 113 -1.85 20.15 2.17
CA LYS A 113 -0.67 19.29 2.20
C LYS A 113 -0.36 18.86 3.63
N ILE A 114 0.10 17.62 3.79
CA ILE A 114 0.55 17.11 5.09
C ILE A 114 1.64 18.04 5.64
N PRO A 115 1.54 18.46 6.93
CA PRO A 115 2.55 19.34 7.53
C PRO A 115 3.95 18.74 7.44
N PHE A 116 4.88 19.51 6.88
CA PHE A 116 6.26 19.10 6.67
C PHE A 116 7.20 19.81 7.66
N GLY A 117 8.14 19.05 8.23
CA GLY A 117 9.16 19.60 9.14
C GLY A 117 9.72 18.53 10.08
N ILE A 118 10.78 18.88 10.81
CA ILE A 118 11.46 17.96 11.74
C ILE A 118 10.49 17.42 12.80
N ASP A 119 9.60 18.26 13.30
CA ASP A 119 8.59 17.90 14.30
C ASP A 119 7.23 17.52 13.66
N GLY A 120 7.13 17.61 12.34
CA GLY A 120 5.92 17.31 11.59
C GLY A 120 5.69 15.80 11.40
N PRO A 121 4.48 15.41 10.95
CA PRO A 121 4.17 14.04 10.57
C PRO A 121 4.96 13.60 9.34
N LEU A 122 5.36 14.52 8.48
CA LEU A 122 6.18 14.28 7.29
C LEU A 122 7.50 15.07 7.39
N ARG A 123 8.63 14.34 7.33
CA ARG A 123 9.99 14.88 7.40
C ARG A 123 10.75 14.80 6.07
N ASN A 124 10.25 13.98 5.14
CA ASN A 124 10.74 13.79 3.78
C ASN A 124 9.59 13.25 2.90
N ILE A 125 9.82 12.35 1.99
CA ILE A 125 8.78 11.76 1.14
C ILE A 125 7.95 10.71 1.87
N VAL A 126 6.68 10.57 1.49
CA VAL A 126 5.82 9.45 1.86
C VAL A 126 6.24 8.20 1.07
N THR A 127 6.24 7.04 1.70
CA THR A 127 6.55 5.75 1.06
C THR A 127 5.40 4.74 1.16
N LYS A 128 4.53 4.87 2.15
CA LYS A 128 3.34 4.02 2.33
C LYS A 128 2.28 4.75 3.13
N ILE A 129 1.02 4.42 2.85
CA ILE A 129 -0.11 4.72 3.74
C ILE A 129 -0.84 3.43 4.07
N LYS A 130 -1.31 3.28 5.30
CA LYS A 130 -1.95 2.04 5.76
C LYS A 130 -3.04 2.30 6.78
N ASN A 131 -4.14 1.57 6.65
CA ASN A 131 -5.19 1.55 7.67
C ASN A 131 -4.80 0.57 8.78
N ILE A 132 -4.75 1.05 10.01
CA ILE A 132 -4.55 0.21 11.19
C ILE A 132 -5.70 0.49 12.16
N SER A 133 -6.51 -0.51 12.42
CA SER A 133 -7.67 -0.40 13.32
C SER A 133 -8.60 0.79 12.99
N GLY A 134 -8.82 1.07 11.70
CA GLY A 134 -9.70 2.13 11.22
C GLY A 134 -9.04 3.52 11.06
N ARG A 135 -7.83 3.75 11.61
CA ARG A 135 -7.08 4.99 11.45
C ARG A 135 -6.06 4.86 10.32
N LEU A 136 -5.90 5.91 9.53
CA LEU A 136 -4.93 5.96 8.44
C LEU A 136 -3.60 6.51 8.93
N TYR A 137 -2.54 5.76 8.69
CA TYR A 137 -1.15 6.12 8.99
C TYR A 137 -0.38 6.41 7.71
N ILE A 138 0.63 7.26 7.82
CA ILE A 138 1.67 7.47 6.81
C ILE A 138 3.03 7.10 7.40
N VAL A 139 3.90 6.58 6.56
CA VAL A 139 5.34 6.48 6.83
C VAL A 139 6.14 6.99 5.65
N GLY A 140 7.40 7.31 5.91
CA GLY A 140 8.27 7.79 4.85
C GLY A 140 9.72 7.99 5.28
N TYR A 141 10.49 8.55 4.38
CA TYR A 141 11.90 8.83 4.63
C TYR A 141 12.10 9.87 5.73
N ASN A 142 13.29 9.88 6.29
CA ASN A 142 13.69 10.62 7.47
C ASN A 142 12.89 10.20 8.71
N ASN A 143 12.53 8.91 8.76
CA ASN A 143 11.70 8.33 9.82
C ASN A 143 10.41 9.11 10.07
N SER A 144 9.75 9.52 8.97
CA SER A 144 8.43 10.12 9.02
C SER A 144 7.42 9.08 9.48
N VAL A 145 6.65 9.41 10.49
CA VAL A 145 5.47 8.64 10.93
C VAL A 145 4.39 9.63 11.37
N GLY A 146 3.21 9.47 10.82
CA GLY A 146 2.06 10.29 11.18
C GLY A 146 0.75 9.56 10.99
N TYR A 147 -0.32 10.13 11.50
CA TYR A 147 -1.65 9.59 11.32
C TYR A 147 -2.67 10.71 11.03
N ARG A 148 -3.75 10.30 10.36
CA ARG A 148 -4.86 11.17 10.03
C ARG A 148 -5.88 11.20 11.16
N ASP A 149 -6.25 12.41 11.60
CA ASP A 149 -7.26 12.63 12.64
C ASP A 149 -8.52 13.33 12.10
N GLY A 150 -8.52 13.67 10.82
CA GLY A 150 -9.65 14.27 10.13
C GLY A 150 -9.28 15.04 8.87
N VAL A 151 -10.24 15.77 8.32
CA VAL A 151 -10.03 16.63 7.14
C VAL A 151 -9.02 17.72 7.46
N ASN A 152 -7.95 17.80 6.67
CA ASN A 152 -6.81 18.72 6.87
C ASN A 152 -6.07 18.55 8.21
N ASP A 153 -6.26 17.43 8.89
CA ASP A 153 -5.70 17.19 10.22
C ASP A 153 -4.83 15.91 10.24
N TRP A 154 -3.52 16.14 10.33
CA TRP A 154 -2.51 15.10 10.40
C TRP A 154 -1.63 15.33 11.63
N GLN A 155 -1.49 14.30 12.44
CA GLN A 155 -0.72 14.31 13.67
C GLN A 155 0.62 13.60 13.50
N SER A 156 1.65 14.14 14.14
CA SER A 156 2.98 13.52 14.16
C SER A 156 3.05 12.41 15.19
N LEU A 157 3.62 11.28 14.80
CA LEU A 157 4.00 10.19 15.68
C LEU A 157 5.51 9.91 15.61
N CYS A 158 6.28 10.90 15.14
CA CYS A 158 7.72 10.74 15.00
C CYS A 158 8.48 10.66 16.32
N LEU A 159 7.95 11.24 17.40
CA LEU A 159 8.47 11.18 18.77
C LEU A 159 10.01 11.16 18.84
N ASN A 160 10.56 10.11 19.47
CA ASN A 160 11.98 9.87 19.66
C ASN A 160 12.69 9.18 18.47
N LEU A 161 12.00 9.00 17.34
CA LEU A 161 12.65 8.45 16.12
C LEU A 161 13.77 9.37 15.64
N PRO A 162 14.95 8.82 15.31
CA PRO A 162 16.07 9.60 14.79
C PRO A 162 15.69 10.42 13.57
N VAL A 163 16.24 11.61 13.44
CA VAL A 163 16.02 12.52 12.33
C VAL A 163 17.34 12.98 11.75
N PHE A 164 17.49 12.96 10.44
CA PHE A 164 18.60 13.56 9.74
C PHE A 164 18.31 15.04 9.49
N ASP A 165 19.09 15.92 10.15
CA ASP A 165 18.96 17.37 10.00
C ASP A 165 19.92 17.86 8.91
N TYR A 166 19.40 18.02 7.70
CA TYR A 166 20.15 18.52 6.54
C TYR A 166 20.85 19.85 6.75
N SER A 167 20.41 20.65 7.74
CA SER A 167 21.02 21.95 8.05
C SER A 167 22.27 21.82 8.91
N LYS A 168 22.40 20.75 9.68
CA LYS A 168 23.48 20.51 10.65
C LYS A 168 24.44 19.39 10.23
N GLU A 169 23.92 18.39 9.53
CA GLU A 169 24.67 17.19 9.23
C GLU A 169 25.35 17.27 7.86
N LYS A 170 26.69 17.12 7.86
CA LYS A 170 27.51 17.02 6.65
C LYS A 170 27.72 15.56 6.31
N GLY A 171 26.69 14.88 5.90
CA GLY A 171 26.80 13.47 5.60
C GLY A 171 25.84 13.03 4.51
N ARG A 172 25.91 11.75 4.15
CA ARG A 172 24.96 11.13 3.26
C ARG A 172 23.76 10.65 4.07
N PHE A 173 22.55 10.96 3.60
CA PHE A 173 21.32 10.41 4.15
C PHE A 173 21.36 8.89 4.10
N GLY A 174 21.37 8.24 5.26
CA GLY A 174 21.60 6.80 5.42
C GLY A 174 20.32 5.97 5.29
N ASP A 175 20.52 4.65 5.24
CA ASP A 175 19.43 3.70 5.14
C ASP A 175 18.62 3.61 6.44
N GLU A 176 19.21 3.96 7.58
CA GLU A 176 18.58 4.04 8.90
C GLU A 176 17.45 5.09 8.99
N PHE A 177 17.36 5.99 8.02
CA PHE A 177 16.32 7.03 7.94
C PHE A 177 15.23 6.70 6.91
N LYS A 178 15.24 5.51 6.31
CA LYS A 178 14.33 5.14 5.21
C LYS A 178 13.29 4.14 5.66
N LEU A 179 12.18 4.62 6.25
CA LEU A 179 11.02 3.76 6.48
C LEU A 179 10.29 3.46 5.17
N ARG A 180 9.77 2.24 5.06
CA ARG A 180 9.08 1.71 3.87
C ARG A 180 7.64 1.35 4.15
N ASP A 181 7.36 0.70 5.29
CA ASP A 181 6.02 0.23 5.62
C ASP A 181 5.76 0.33 7.13
N ILE A 182 4.48 0.30 7.51
CA ILE A 182 3.97 0.31 8.86
C ILE A 182 2.82 -0.68 8.98
N ASP A 183 2.73 -1.39 10.11
CA ASP A 183 1.53 -2.11 10.51
C ASP A 183 1.42 -2.15 12.03
N GLY A 184 0.29 -2.62 12.58
CA GLY A 184 0.09 -2.69 14.01
C GLY A 184 -1.05 -3.61 14.43
N PHE A 185 -0.94 -4.13 15.63
CA PHE A 185 -2.04 -4.85 16.30
C PHE A 185 -3.09 -3.88 16.86
N SER A 186 -2.67 -2.66 17.18
CA SER A 186 -3.53 -1.57 17.66
C SER A 186 -2.87 -0.21 17.41
N HIS A 187 -3.51 0.88 17.83
CA HIS A 187 -2.92 2.24 17.80
C HIS A 187 -1.73 2.42 18.73
N ASP A 188 -1.63 1.57 19.75
CA ASP A 188 -0.58 1.60 20.77
C ASP A 188 0.44 0.45 20.62
N ASP A 189 0.35 -0.30 19.51
CA ASP A 189 1.24 -1.43 19.21
C ASP A 189 1.50 -1.46 17.69
N LEU A 190 2.54 -0.72 17.26
CA LEU A 190 2.85 -0.49 15.86
C LEU A 190 4.29 -0.92 15.55
N TYR A 191 4.51 -1.43 14.36
CA TYR A 191 5.82 -1.72 13.81
C TYR A 191 6.06 -0.91 12.54
N VAL A 192 7.24 -0.30 12.42
CA VAL A 192 7.72 0.34 11.18
C VAL A 192 9.01 -0.31 10.73
N VAL A 193 9.14 -0.50 9.43
CA VAL A 193 10.29 -1.18 8.84
C VAL A 193 10.84 -0.40 7.64
N GLY A 194 12.13 -0.61 7.35
CA GLY A 194 12.75 -0.07 6.16
C GLY A 194 14.27 -0.26 6.17
N GLY A 195 14.94 0.40 5.24
CA GLY A 195 16.38 0.39 5.14
C GLY A 195 17.03 -0.98 5.39
N LYS A 196 18.25 -1.00 5.88
CA LYS A 196 19.00 -2.22 6.19
C LYS A 196 18.68 -2.70 7.60
N GLY A 197 17.68 -3.59 7.73
CA GLY A 197 17.26 -4.15 9.02
C GLY A 197 16.74 -3.09 9.99
N ASN A 198 16.25 -1.97 9.51
CA ASN A 198 15.75 -0.88 10.33
C ASN A 198 14.31 -1.18 10.77
N VAL A 199 14.15 -1.65 11.99
CA VAL A 199 12.84 -2.03 12.58
C VAL A 199 12.65 -1.27 13.89
N TRP A 200 11.49 -0.66 14.06
CA TRP A 200 11.08 0.02 15.28
C TRP A 200 9.71 -0.44 15.73
N HIS A 201 9.53 -0.55 17.03
CA HIS A 201 8.29 -0.93 17.68
C HIS A 201 7.79 0.23 18.55
N PHE A 202 6.54 0.61 18.40
CA PHE A 202 5.84 1.59 19.23
C PHE A 202 4.98 0.88 20.27
N SER A 203 5.22 1.16 21.54
CA SER A 203 4.52 0.55 22.67
C SER A 203 3.49 1.48 23.34
N GLY A 204 2.93 2.42 22.57
CA GLY A 204 1.93 3.39 23.05
C GLY A 204 2.50 4.70 23.60
N SER A 205 3.80 4.78 23.89
CA SER A 205 4.44 5.97 24.41
C SER A 205 5.68 6.42 23.66
N GLU A 206 6.51 5.48 23.22
CA GLU A 206 7.76 5.76 22.52
C GLU A 206 8.11 4.64 21.55
N TRP A 207 9.02 4.94 20.61
CA TRP A 207 9.58 3.98 19.68
C TRP A 207 10.84 3.35 20.28
N GLU A 208 10.90 2.02 20.24
CA GLU A 208 12.09 1.24 20.59
C GLU A 208 12.67 0.59 19.32
N GLN A 209 13.97 0.73 19.12
CA GLN A 209 14.64 0.05 18.03
C GLN A 209 14.78 -1.44 18.34
N ILE A 210 14.32 -2.26 17.42
CA ILE A 210 14.41 -3.72 17.52
C ILE A 210 15.80 -4.17 17.07
N ASN A 211 16.43 -5.06 17.84
CA ASN A 211 17.64 -5.74 17.42
C ASN A 211 17.32 -6.81 16.36
N PHE A 212 17.20 -6.39 15.11
CA PHE A 212 16.79 -7.25 14.01
C PHE A 212 17.98 -8.08 13.49
N PRO A 213 17.82 -9.40 13.23
CA PRO A 213 18.92 -10.33 12.96
C PRO A 213 19.44 -10.27 11.51
N SER A 214 19.19 -9.22 10.76
CA SER A 214 19.58 -9.11 9.35
C SER A 214 19.80 -7.65 8.94
N ASP A 215 20.66 -7.45 7.96
CA ASP A 215 20.95 -6.17 7.30
C ASP A 215 20.38 -6.08 5.88
N VAL A 216 19.42 -6.95 5.52
CA VAL A 216 18.71 -6.84 4.24
C VAL A 216 17.81 -5.61 4.22
N TYR A 217 17.58 -5.07 3.02
CA TYR A 217 16.56 -4.02 2.87
C TYR A 217 15.18 -4.59 3.12
N LEU A 218 14.43 -3.95 4.03
CA LEU A 218 13.08 -4.32 4.40
C LEU A 218 12.08 -3.48 3.60
N GLU A 219 11.04 -4.12 3.10
CA GLU A 219 10.08 -3.48 2.19
C GLU A 219 8.66 -3.43 2.77
N THR A 220 8.23 -4.46 3.50
CA THR A 220 6.83 -4.57 3.96
C THR A 220 6.73 -5.26 5.31
N VAL A 221 5.69 -4.94 6.09
CA VAL A 221 5.40 -5.52 7.41
C VAL A 221 3.92 -5.85 7.56
N CYS A 222 3.62 -6.95 8.24
CA CYS A 222 2.27 -7.38 8.60
C CYS A 222 2.21 -7.84 10.05
N CYS A 223 1.38 -7.21 10.87
CA CYS A 223 0.98 -7.68 12.19
C CYS A 223 -0.18 -8.66 12.03
N ALA A 224 0.12 -9.95 12.08
CA ALA A 224 -0.81 -11.00 11.70
C ALA A 224 -1.75 -11.42 12.85
N GLY A 225 -2.90 -11.98 12.48
CA GLY A 225 -3.90 -12.42 13.45
C GLY A 225 -3.51 -13.65 14.27
N ASP A 226 -2.36 -14.26 14.00
CA ASP A 226 -1.74 -15.31 14.84
C ASP A 226 -0.86 -14.73 15.97
N GLY A 227 -0.77 -13.40 16.07
CA GLY A 227 0.00 -12.68 17.08
C GLY A 227 1.49 -12.50 16.75
N TYR A 228 1.94 -12.90 15.57
CA TYR A 228 3.29 -12.65 15.08
C TYR A 228 3.34 -11.48 14.10
N VAL A 229 4.52 -10.90 13.99
CA VAL A 229 4.85 -9.90 12.97
C VAL A 229 5.64 -10.57 11.86
N TYR A 230 5.25 -10.34 10.62
CA TYR A 230 5.92 -10.82 9.43
C TYR A 230 6.56 -9.65 8.70
N ILE A 231 7.83 -9.76 8.36
CA ILE A 231 8.59 -8.71 7.68
C ILE A 231 9.19 -9.27 6.40
N GLY A 232 8.83 -8.65 5.28
CA GLY A 232 9.36 -8.96 3.96
C GLY A 232 10.49 -8.03 3.57
N GLY A 233 11.50 -8.58 2.90
CA GLY A 233 12.65 -7.83 2.43
C GLY A 233 13.08 -8.21 1.03
N GLN A 234 14.20 -7.65 0.62
CA GLN A 234 14.81 -7.95 -0.67
C GLN A 234 15.11 -9.44 -0.84
N SER A 235 15.18 -9.89 -2.08
CA SER A 235 15.47 -11.27 -2.47
C SER A 235 14.45 -12.29 -1.94
N GLY A 236 13.18 -11.86 -1.76
CA GLY A 236 12.11 -12.72 -1.27
C GLY A 236 12.33 -13.22 0.16
N THR A 237 13.09 -12.49 0.97
CA THR A 237 13.27 -12.86 2.37
C THR A 237 12.02 -12.59 3.17
N LEU A 238 11.66 -13.52 4.06
CA LEU A 238 10.57 -13.38 5.01
C LEU A 238 11.09 -13.71 6.41
N PHE A 239 10.77 -12.84 7.36
CA PHE A 239 11.03 -13.05 8.78
C PHE A 239 9.71 -13.10 9.54
N LYS A 240 9.69 -13.91 10.60
CA LYS A 240 8.60 -14.01 11.57
C LYS A 240 9.14 -13.72 12.95
N GLY A 241 8.43 -12.96 13.76
CA GLY A 241 8.87 -12.69 15.12
C GLY A 241 7.94 -11.79 15.89
N HIS A 242 8.40 -11.39 17.07
CA HIS A 242 7.76 -10.41 17.94
C HIS A 242 8.80 -9.83 18.90
N GLY A 243 8.78 -8.53 19.16
CA GLY A 243 9.78 -7.87 19.99
C GLY A 243 11.20 -8.11 19.46
N ASN A 244 12.07 -8.69 20.30
CA ASN A 244 13.46 -9.00 19.93
C ASN A 244 13.70 -10.48 19.53
N GLN A 245 12.64 -11.25 19.29
CA GLN A 245 12.73 -12.66 18.88
C GLN A 245 12.30 -12.83 17.43
N TRP A 246 13.25 -13.08 16.53
CA TRP A 246 13.03 -13.17 15.10
C TRP A 246 13.67 -14.41 14.51
N GLU A 247 12.97 -15.05 13.59
CA GLU A 247 13.46 -16.15 12.78
C GLU A 247 13.26 -15.84 11.29
N LYS A 248 14.18 -16.32 10.47
CA LYS A 248 14.05 -16.23 9.01
C LYS A 248 13.28 -17.45 8.51
N ILE A 249 12.14 -17.20 7.86
CA ILE A 249 11.39 -18.23 7.17
C ILE A 249 12.08 -18.50 5.82
N SER A 250 12.33 -19.78 5.51
CA SER A 250 12.92 -20.16 4.24
C SER A 250 11.96 -19.82 3.10
N ALA A 251 12.33 -18.86 2.26
CA ALA A 251 11.48 -18.34 1.19
C ALA A 251 11.69 -19.05 -0.15
N GLY A 252 12.05 -20.32 -0.18
CA GLY A 252 12.01 -21.12 -1.40
C GLY A 252 12.81 -20.61 -2.63
N GLY A 253 13.75 -19.68 -2.47
CA GLY A 253 14.63 -19.23 -3.56
C GLY A 253 14.07 -18.11 -4.44
N TYR A 254 13.08 -17.35 -3.99
CA TYR A 254 12.58 -16.17 -4.71
C TYR A 254 13.63 -15.07 -4.72
N SER A 255 13.77 -14.38 -5.86
CA SER A 255 14.81 -13.33 -6.04
C SER A 255 14.24 -11.91 -5.92
N LEU A 256 12.91 -11.75 -5.94
CA LEU A 256 12.25 -10.45 -5.92
C LEU A 256 11.82 -10.05 -4.51
N PRO A 257 11.79 -8.75 -4.18
CA PRO A 257 11.18 -8.28 -2.96
C PRO A 257 9.67 -8.55 -2.96
N PHE A 258 9.09 -8.65 -1.76
CA PHE A 258 7.65 -8.61 -1.62
C PHE A 258 7.17 -7.16 -1.63
N GLU A 259 6.10 -6.89 -2.40
CA GLU A 259 5.44 -5.58 -2.44
C GLU A 259 4.53 -5.40 -1.21
N ASP A 260 3.74 -6.41 -0.91
CA ASP A 260 2.85 -6.42 0.24
C ASP A 260 2.83 -7.79 0.92
N ILE A 261 2.69 -7.76 2.26
CA ILE A 261 2.37 -8.90 3.10
C ILE A 261 1.10 -8.58 3.87
N VAL A 262 0.13 -9.49 3.86
CA VAL A 262 -1.14 -9.31 4.58
C VAL A 262 -1.58 -10.59 5.28
N TRP A 263 -2.38 -10.43 6.35
CA TRP A 263 -3.08 -11.52 7.00
C TRP A 263 -4.52 -11.60 6.50
N HIS A 264 -4.90 -12.73 5.92
CA HIS A 264 -6.26 -12.94 5.45
C HIS A 264 -6.67 -14.41 5.56
N ALA A 265 -7.90 -14.65 6.02
CA ALA A 265 -8.48 -16.00 6.14
C ALA A 265 -7.59 -17.00 6.91
N GLY A 266 -6.95 -16.55 8.00
CA GLY A 266 -6.11 -17.39 8.85
C GLY A 266 -4.71 -17.67 8.29
N LYS A 267 -4.28 -16.96 7.25
CA LYS A 267 -2.99 -17.18 6.57
C LYS A 267 -2.27 -15.86 6.27
N VAL A 268 -0.94 -15.95 6.16
CA VAL A 268 -0.08 -14.87 5.63
C VAL A 268 0.01 -15.01 4.12
N TRP A 269 -0.26 -13.93 3.42
CA TRP A 269 -0.13 -13.83 1.97
C TRP A 269 0.95 -12.82 1.62
N CYS A 270 1.81 -13.18 0.68
CA CYS A 270 2.89 -12.34 0.17
C CYS A 270 2.74 -12.16 -1.33
N THR A 271 2.90 -10.95 -1.85
CA THR A 271 2.81 -10.70 -3.28
C THR A 271 4.00 -9.91 -3.83
N SER A 272 4.22 -10.07 -5.12
CA SER A 272 5.08 -9.24 -5.95
C SER A 272 4.41 -9.05 -7.31
N ASP A 273 4.99 -8.26 -8.21
CA ASP A 273 4.50 -8.11 -9.59
C ASP A 273 4.36 -9.43 -10.37
N TYR A 274 5.03 -10.51 -9.90
CA TYR A 274 5.15 -11.77 -10.63
C TYR A 274 4.61 -12.98 -9.89
N GLY A 275 4.04 -12.81 -8.71
CA GLY A 275 3.53 -13.93 -7.95
C GLY A 275 2.75 -13.56 -6.72
N LEU A 276 1.93 -14.52 -6.29
CA LEU A 276 1.26 -14.55 -5.00
C LEU A 276 1.64 -15.84 -4.30
N TRP A 277 2.01 -15.74 -3.05
CA TRP A 277 2.37 -16.87 -2.19
C TRP A 277 1.56 -16.84 -0.91
N CYS A 278 1.36 -18.02 -0.36
CA CYS A 278 0.74 -18.22 0.95
C CYS A 278 1.71 -18.94 1.86
N LEU A 279 1.82 -18.50 3.11
CA LEU A 279 2.59 -19.23 4.12
C LEU A 279 1.79 -20.44 4.59
N ASP A 280 2.37 -21.63 4.43
CA ASP A 280 1.86 -22.91 4.90
C ASP A 280 2.90 -23.53 5.85
N ASP A 281 2.58 -23.58 7.14
CA ASP A 281 3.50 -23.85 8.22
C ASP A 281 4.75 -22.97 8.17
N GLU A 282 5.90 -23.49 7.74
CA GLU A 282 7.18 -22.78 7.66
C GLU A 282 7.60 -22.43 6.20
N TYR A 283 6.76 -22.72 5.20
CA TYR A 283 7.11 -22.57 3.80
C TYR A 283 6.13 -21.66 3.05
N LEU A 284 6.70 -20.77 2.24
CA LEU A 284 5.92 -20.04 1.24
C LEU A 284 5.66 -20.92 0.04
N ILE A 285 4.41 -21.21 -0.23
CA ILE A 285 3.96 -21.94 -1.41
C ILE A 285 3.29 -21.00 -2.40
N PRO A 286 3.51 -21.14 -3.71
CA PRO A 286 2.78 -20.40 -4.72
C PRO A 286 1.28 -20.62 -4.57
N ALA A 287 0.49 -19.55 -4.63
CA ALA A 287 -0.96 -19.66 -4.63
C ALA A 287 -1.44 -20.33 -5.93
N ASP A 288 -2.33 -21.29 -5.80
CA ASP A 288 -3.00 -21.89 -6.95
C ASP A 288 -4.12 -20.96 -7.43
N LEU A 289 -3.87 -20.24 -8.51
CA LEU A 289 -4.77 -19.25 -9.07
C LEU A 289 -5.22 -19.61 -10.47
N PRO A 290 -6.51 -19.43 -10.81
CA PRO A 290 -6.95 -19.42 -12.19
C PRO A 290 -6.14 -18.41 -13.03
N SER A 291 -5.84 -18.75 -14.27
CA SER A 291 -5.00 -17.93 -15.15
C SER A 291 -5.52 -16.50 -15.35
N GLU A 292 -6.86 -16.36 -15.40
CA GLU A 292 -7.52 -15.05 -15.51
C GLU A 292 -7.38 -14.16 -14.25
N ILE A 293 -7.11 -14.77 -13.08
CA ILE A 293 -6.85 -14.07 -11.81
C ILE A 293 -5.36 -13.79 -11.64
N ALA A 294 -4.49 -14.66 -12.13
CA ALA A 294 -3.05 -14.52 -12.00
C ALA A 294 -2.50 -13.22 -12.63
N VAL A 295 -3.22 -12.64 -13.59
CA VAL A 295 -2.84 -11.33 -14.20
C VAL A 295 -2.99 -10.15 -13.24
N ALA A 296 -3.71 -10.32 -12.13
CA ALA A 296 -3.97 -9.29 -11.13
C ALA A 296 -2.89 -9.20 -10.03
N MET A 297 -1.80 -9.97 -10.12
CA MET A 297 -0.70 -9.93 -9.14
C MET A 297 -0.07 -8.54 -9.06
N GLY A 298 0.29 -8.12 -7.86
CA GLY A 298 0.86 -6.80 -7.58
C GLY A 298 0.64 -6.38 -6.14
N HIS A 299 -0.32 -5.52 -5.87
CA HIS A 299 -0.63 -5.01 -4.53
C HIS A 299 -1.72 -5.80 -3.83
N LEU A 300 -1.66 -5.85 -2.49
CA LEU A 300 -2.68 -6.46 -1.64
C LEU A 300 -3.27 -5.43 -0.66
N SER A 301 -4.57 -5.52 -0.46
CA SER A 301 -5.26 -4.79 0.60
C SER A 301 -6.30 -5.68 1.27
N VAL A 302 -6.43 -5.60 2.59
CA VAL A 302 -7.43 -6.34 3.37
C VAL A 302 -8.36 -5.39 4.10
N GLY A 303 -9.62 -5.75 4.18
CA GLY A 303 -10.64 -5.02 4.93
C GLY A 303 -11.99 -5.72 4.86
N ASP A 304 -12.82 -5.54 5.89
CA ASP A 304 -14.19 -6.08 5.95
C ASP A 304 -14.32 -7.56 5.58
N GLY A 305 -13.29 -8.37 5.97
CA GLY A 305 -13.25 -9.82 5.74
C GLY A 305 -12.85 -10.27 4.34
N VAL A 306 -12.46 -9.35 3.45
CA VAL A 306 -12.01 -9.66 2.10
C VAL A 306 -10.57 -9.20 1.85
N MET A 307 -9.90 -9.82 0.88
CA MET A 307 -8.58 -9.43 0.38
C MET A 307 -8.69 -9.06 -1.10
N LEU A 308 -8.28 -7.85 -1.44
CA LEU A 308 -8.16 -7.34 -2.81
C LEU A 308 -6.72 -7.55 -3.28
N MET A 309 -6.57 -8.06 -4.49
CA MET A 309 -5.30 -8.14 -5.22
C MET A 309 -5.43 -7.33 -6.51
N ALA A 310 -4.47 -6.44 -6.78
CA ALA A 310 -4.50 -5.61 -7.96
C ALA A 310 -3.09 -5.33 -8.51
N GLY A 311 -2.94 -5.53 -9.80
CA GLY A 311 -1.70 -5.31 -10.53
C GLY A 311 -1.93 -4.60 -11.86
N MET A 312 -0.89 -4.57 -12.67
CA MET A 312 -0.87 -3.82 -13.93
C MET A 312 -2.03 -4.18 -14.88
N TYR A 313 -2.46 -5.45 -14.87
CA TYR A 313 -3.39 -5.98 -15.88
C TYR A 313 -4.76 -6.38 -15.33
N GLY A 314 -5.03 -6.13 -14.08
CA GLY A 314 -6.33 -6.49 -13.54
C GLY A 314 -6.45 -6.38 -12.03
N ALA A 315 -7.62 -6.78 -11.55
CA ALA A 315 -7.90 -6.91 -10.12
C ALA A 315 -8.81 -8.11 -9.85
N ALA A 316 -8.60 -8.74 -8.71
CA ALA A 316 -9.40 -9.84 -8.17
C ALA A 316 -9.52 -9.69 -6.65
N TRP A 317 -10.50 -10.33 -6.07
CA TRP A 317 -10.67 -10.33 -4.61
C TRP A 317 -11.00 -11.72 -4.09
N HIS A 318 -10.59 -12.00 -2.85
CA HIS A 318 -10.80 -13.26 -2.15
C HIS A 318 -11.72 -13.02 -0.96
N ASP A 319 -12.81 -13.81 -0.85
CA ASP A 319 -13.83 -13.62 0.19
C ASP A 319 -13.57 -14.43 1.48
N GLY A 320 -12.41 -15.08 1.56
CA GLY A 320 -12.03 -16.00 2.62
C GLY A 320 -12.18 -17.47 2.21
N GLN A 321 -12.83 -17.77 1.09
CA GLN A 321 -13.05 -19.12 0.56
C GLN A 321 -12.61 -19.26 -0.90
N GLU A 322 -13.00 -18.32 -1.75
CA GLU A 322 -12.72 -18.37 -3.18
C GLU A 322 -12.33 -17.02 -3.77
N TRP A 323 -11.67 -17.08 -4.93
CA TRP A 323 -11.28 -15.93 -5.71
C TRP A 323 -12.36 -15.48 -6.68
N HIS A 324 -12.56 -14.18 -6.78
CA HIS A 324 -13.50 -13.56 -7.70
C HIS A 324 -12.75 -12.57 -8.60
N LEU A 325 -12.82 -12.80 -9.91
CA LEU A 325 -12.27 -11.84 -10.86
C LEU A 325 -13.10 -10.55 -10.85
N LEU A 326 -12.43 -9.41 -10.67
CA LEU A 326 -13.05 -8.10 -10.80
C LEU A 326 -12.98 -7.62 -12.25
N PHE A 327 -11.78 -7.62 -12.83
CA PHE A 327 -11.54 -7.40 -14.25
C PHE A 327 -10.15 -7.87 -14.67
N ASN A 328 -10.00 -8.15 -15.97
CA ASN A 328 -8.74 -8.48 -16.63
C ASN A 328 -8.58 -7.58 -17.85
N SER A 329 -7.53 -6.78 -17.90
CA SER A 329 -7.22 -5.86 -19.00
C SER A 329 -6.05 -6.31 -19.89
N ALA A 330 -5.45 -7.47 -19.60
CA ALA A 330 -4.31 -7.97 -20.37
C ALA A 330 -4.64 -8.23 -21.83
N GLU A 331 -5.85 -8.73 -22.10
CA GLU A 331 -6.31 -9.04 -23.45
C GLU A 331 -6.43 -7.79 -24.34
N TRP A 332 -6.64 -6.62 -23.74
CA TRP A 332 -6.84 -5.38 -24.50
C TRP A 332 -5.54 -4.65 -24.86
N GLN A 333 -4.45 -4.95 -24.14
CA GLN A 333 -3.15 -4.33 -24.42
C GLN A 333 -2.45 -5.00 -25.62
N SER A 334 -2.79 -6.26 -25.91
CA SER A 334 -2.26 -7.01 -27.05
C SER A 334 -2.79 -6.50 -28.41
N ASP A 335 -4.00 -5.94 -28.44
CA ASP A 335 -4.61 -5.44 -29.70
C ASP A 335 -4.02 -4.09 -30.16
N ASP A 336 -3.51 -3.26 -29.23
CA ASP A 336 -2.87 -1.98 -29.57
C ASP A 336 -1.40 -2.14 -30.01
N GLU A 337 -0.70 -3.24 -29.66
CA GLU A 337 0.70 -3.51 -30.07
C GLU A 337 0.82 -4.16 -31.44
N ILE A 338 -0.27 -4.72 -31.98
CA ILE A 338 -0.29 -5.36 -33.32
C ILE A 338 -0.51 -4.32 -34.44
N ASN A 339 -0.93 -3.10 -34.12
CA ASN A 339 -1.29 -2.05 -35.09
C ASN A 339 -0.27 -0.90 -35.16
N HIS A 340 0.98 -1.09 -34.69
CA HIS A 340 2.06 -0.11 -34.86
C HIS A 340 3.32 -0.69 -35.47
#